data_9b27a1808f3bdcad2f0f24f466f06293
#
_entry.id   9b27a1808f3bdcad2f0f24f466f06293
#
_cell.length_a   1.000
_cell.length_b   1.000
_cell.length_c   1.000
_cell.angle_alpha   90.00
_cell.angle_beta   90.00
_cell.angle_gamma   90.00
#
_symmetry.space_group_name_H-M   'P 1'
#
loop_
_entity.id
_entity.type
_entity.pdbx_description
1 polymer ?
#
loop_
_entity_poly.entity_id
_entity_poly.type
_entity_poly.pdbx_seq_one_letter_code
_entity_poly.pdbx_strand_id
1 'polypeptide(L)'
;MPLTLPPHPKALGTIRHVFSSALLAAQGLRNPLELAHKRKIVVVLVDGLGIEQIRQRAGHAPWLNSLINNSTITHSCFPATTSVNVGSFGTGLWPGEHGLIGHLVWDRKHDERMNLLVGWNERTNPLTWQPHETVAMQGRAAEIQVNVIAAGEYEKTPYTAVTMRGADFSAAESWSDRFQKARDILSKKESSITYLYIPELDKYGHKNGWTSSGYATMMEDLDVELRSFISKLPKDAGVIVTADHGMVETTKEKQLVLDDYLEKSGHTQFYGGDTRVGFVYLDDLSSVDQVVSDLDPVSYAFDAVSTEAAIQAGWFGPVGEEAKDRLPELMLLAKGNYTLYHSRYFKARSFEMISHHGALSPAETRIPLIRFGL
;
A
#
# COMPACT_ATOMS: atom_id res chain seq x y z
N MET A 1 2.28 -5.22 30.31
CA MET A 1 1.40 -6.29 29.82
C MET A 1 1.87 -6.70 28.45
N PRO A 2 2.02 -7.99 28.15
CA PRO A 2 2.30 -8.37 26.76
C PRO A 2 1.12 -7.89 25.91
N LEU A 3 1.38 -7.01 24.96
CA LEU A 3 0.40 -6.54 23.99
C LEU A 3 -0.08 -7.77 23.21
N THR A 4 -1.37 -8.06 23.26
CA THR A 4 -1.98 -9.05 22.37
C THR A 4 -1.98 -8.41 20.98
N LEU A 5 -0.93 -8.69 20.22
CA LEU A 5 -0.80 -8.17 18.85
C LEU A 5 -1.96 -8.72 18.01
N PRO A 6 -2.68 -7.87 17.26
CA PRO A 6 -3.71 -8.38 16.37
C PRO A 6 -3.03 -9.32 15.34
N PRO A 7 -3.54 -10.56 15.19
CA PRO A 7 -3.01 -11.43 14.17
C PRO A 7 -3.24 -10.81 12.80
N HIS A 8 -2.29 -11.01 11.88
CA HIS A 8 -2.52 -10.63 10.49
C HIS A 8 -3.80 -11.32 9.96
N PRO A 9 -4.70 -10.61 9.28
CA PRO A 9 -5.95 -11.19 8.79
C PRO A 9 -5.67 -12.37 7.85
N LYS A 10 -5.94 -13.59 8.31
CA LYS A 10 -5.67 -14.82 7.55
C LYS A 10 -6.80 -15.18 6.56
N ALA A 11 -7.97 -14.58 6.70
CA ALA A 11 -9.21 -15.23 6.25
C ALA A 11 -9.60 -15.01 4.77
N LEU A 12 -9.23 -13.91 4.11
CA LEU A 12 -9.74 -13.58 2.77
C LEU A 12 -8.66 -13.15 1.77
N GLY A 13 -7.41 -13.46 2.08
CA GLY A 13 -6.29 -12.97 1.28
C GLY A 13 -5.92 -11.51 1.61
N THR A 14 -4.91 -11.04 0.94
CA THR A 14 -4.44 -9.65 1.03
C THR A 14 -4.26 -9.13 -0.38
N ILE A 15 -3.95 -7.85 -0.52
CA ILE A 15 -3.66 -7.20 -1.80
C ILE A 15 -2.63 -7.96 -2.65
N ARG A 16 -1.68 -8.67 -2.04
CA ARG A 16 -0.66 -9.48 -2.75
C ARG A 16 -1.27 -10.56 -3.66
N HIS A 17 -2.48 -11.03 -3.34
CA HIS A 17 -3.16 -12.05 -4.15
C HIS A 17 -3.91 -11.47 -5.35
N VAL A 18 -4.14 -10.16 -5.41
CA VAL A 18 -5.05 -9.57 -6.39
C VAL A 18 -4.51 -9.69 -7.81
N PHE A 19 -3.30 -9.20 -8.05
CA PHE A 19 -2.73 -9.18 -9.41
C PHE A 19 -2.24 -10.56 -9.85
N SER A 20 -1.67 -11.34 -8.92
CA SER A 20 -1.29 -12.73 -9.19
C SER A 20 -2.49 -13.62 -9.49
N SER A 21 -3.62 -13.46 -8.77
CA SER A 21 -4.86 -14.18 -9.10
C SER A 21 -5.44 -13.77 -10.44
N ALA A 22 -5.37 -12.48 -10.80
CA ALA A 22 -5.78 -12.00 -12.12
C ALA A 22 -4.96 -12.67 -13.24
N LEU A 23 -3.64 -12.80 -13.05
CA LEU A 23 -2.77 -13.50 -14.00
C LEU A 23 -3.15 -14.98 -14.13
N LEU A 24 -3.29 -15.69 -13.03
CA LEU A 24 -3.69 -17.11 -13.02
C LEU A 24 -5.05 -17.33 -13.64
N ALA A 25 -6.03 -16.44 -13.35
CA ALA A 25 -7.35 -16.50 -13.96
C ALA A 25 -7.31 -16.26 -15.47
N ALA A 26 -6.44 -15.34 -15.97
CA ALA A 26 -6.25 -15.11 -17.40
C ALA A 26 -5.64 -16.33 -18.12
N GLN A 27 -4.90 -17.16 -17.40
CA GLN A 27 -4.37 -18.44 -17.89
C GLN A 27 -5.36 -19.60 -17.77
N GLY A 28 -6.54 -19.40 -17.14
CA GLY A 28 -7.48 -20.47 -16.82
C GLY A 28 -7.02 -21.39 -15.68
N LEU A 29 -6.11 -20.93 -14.85
CA LEU A 29 -5.55 -21.68 -13.72
C LEU A 29 -6.30 -21.37 -12.41
N ARG A 30 -6.25 -22.33 -11.48
CA ARG A 30 -6.76 -22.12 -10.12
C ARG A 30 -5.95 -21.01 -9.44
N ASN A 31 -6.65 -20.12 -8.74
CA ASN A 31 -6.05 -18.96 -8.10
C ASN A 31 -6.59 -18.73 -6.68
N PRO A 32 -5.81 -18.04 -5.80
CA PRO A 32 -6.19 -17.82 -4.40
C PRO A 32 -7.50 -17.08 -4.17
N LEU A 33 -7.94 -16.24 -5.11
CA LEU A 33 -9.18 -15.47 -5.00
C LEU A 33 -10.37 -16.16 -5.67
N GLU A 34 -10.19 -17.37 -6.18
CA GLU A 34 -11.23 -18.16 -6.86
C GLU A 34 -11.91 -17.40 -8.02
N LEU A 35 -11.14 -16.57 -8.73
CA LEU A 35 -11.61 -15.81 -9.88
C LEU A 35 -11.92 -16.77 -11.04
N ALA A 36 -13.05 -16.54 -11.69
CA ALA A 36 -13.39 -17.27 -12.91
C ALA A 36 -12.44 -16.90 -14.05
N HIS A 37 -12.23 -17.86 -14.98
CA HIS A 37 -11.40 -17.60 -16.15
C HIS A 37 -11.97 -16.49 -17.02
N LYS A 38 -11.13 -15.50 -17.32
CA LYS A 38 -11.36 -14.44 -18.30
C LYS A 38 -10.06 -14.12 -19.01
N ARG A 39 -10.12 -14.05 -20.34
CA ARG A 39 -8.92 -13.77 -21.16
C ARG A 39 -8.34 -12.37 -20.89
N LYS A 40 -9.17 -11.44 -20.43
CA LYS A 40 -8.79 -10.05 -20.20
C LYS A 40 -9.28 -9.60 -18.84
N ILE A 41 -8.37 -9.14 -17.99
CA ILE A 41 -8.73 -8.69 -16.64
C ILE A 41 -8.11 -7.31 -16.39
N VAL A 42 -8.93 -6.35 -15.98
CA VAL A 42 -8.47 -5.03 -15.54
C VAL A 42 -8.56 -4.98 -14.02
N VAL A 43 -7.46 -4.66 -13.36
CA VAL A 43 -7.41 -4.35 -11.93
C VAL A 43 -7.29 -2.84 -11.78
N VAL A 44 -8.35 -2.21 -11.32
CA VAL A 44 -8.38 -0.79 -10.97
C VAL A 44 -7.98 -0.68 -9.51
N LEU A 45 -6.80 -0.14 -9.25
CA LEU A 45 -6.31 0.16 -7.91
C LEU A 45 -6.44 1.66 -7.67
N VAL A 46 -7.29 1.99 -6.70
CA VAL A 46 -7.54 3.37 -6.27
C VAL A 46 -6.83 3.59 -4.95
N ASP A 47 -5.75 4.37 -5.00
CA ASP A 47 -4.90 4.68 -3.84
C ASP A 47 -5.69 5.37 -2.73
N GLY A 48 -5.54 4.88 -1.50
CA GLY A 48 -6.19 5.43 -0.32
C GLY A 48 -7.71 5.16 -0.19
N LEU A 49 -8.31 4.35 -1.09
CA LEU A 49 -9.75 4.05 -1.07
C LEU A 49 -10.08 2.88 -0.12
N GLY A 50 -10.07 3.11 1.17
CA GLY A 50 -10.49 2.13 2.17
C GLY A 50 -12.01 1.94 2.25
N ILE A 51 -12.41 0.87 2.92
CA ILE A 51 -13.84 0.55 3.15
C ILE A 51 -14.52 1.64 3.97
N GLU A 52 -13.83 2.25 4.94
CA GLU A 52 -14.40 3.32 5.76
C GLU A 52 -14.68 4.57 4.94
N GLN A 53 -13.80 4.92 3.98
CA GLN A 53 -14.00 6.04 3.04
C GLN A 53 -15.27 5.80 2.20
N ILE A 54 -15.45 4.61 1.64
CA ILE A 54 -16.64 4.25 0.84
C ILE A 54 -17.91 4.34 1.69
N ARG A 55 -17.91 3.76 2.89
CA ARG A 55 -19.10 3.71 3.77
C ARG A 55 -19.50 5.08 4.30
N GLN A 56 -18.53 5.85 4.78
CA GLN A 56 -18.83 7.18 5.34
C GLN A 56 -19.18 8.20 4.26
N ARG A 57 -18.80 7.94 3.00
CA ARG A 57 -19.16 8.73 1.82
C ARG A 57 -20.23 8.06 0.94
N ALA A 58 -21.05 7.19 1.52
CA ALA A 58 -22.08 6.41 0.81
C ALA A 58 -23.01 7.27 -0.06
N GLY A 59 -23.35 8.50 0.37
CA GLY A 59 -24.16 9.44 -0.40
C GLY A 59 -23.45 9.98 -1.65
N HIS A 60 -22.11 9.98 -1.66
CA HIS A 60 -21.27 10.47 -2.76
C HIS A 60 -20.75 9.33 -3.66
N ALA A 61 -20.78 8.08 -3.20
CA ALA A 61 -20.42 6.90 -3.99
C ALA A 61 -21.48 5.79 -3.80
N PRO A 62 -22.76 6.05 -4.15
CA PRO A 62 -23.86 5.15 -3.84
C PRO A 62 -23.73 3.79 -4.54
N TRP A 63 -23.20 3.76 -5.76
CA TRP A 63 -23.01 2.52 -6.49
C TRP A 63 -21.89 1.68 -5.88
N LEU A 64 -20.71 2.25 -5.62
CA LEU A 64 -19.61 1.56 -4.94
C LEU A 64 -20.05 1.04 -3.57
N ASN A 65 -20.72 1.90 -2.77
CA ASN A 65 -21.18 1.51 -1.44
C ASN A 65 -22.20 0.34 -1.50
N SER A 66 -23.05 0.28 -2.51
CA SER A 66 -24.02 -0.83 -2.70
C SER A 66 -23.36 -2.18 -2.94
N LEU A 67 -22.09 -2.20 -3.36
CA LEU A 67 -21.31 -3.41 -3.63
C LEU A 67 -20.54 -3.93 -2.41
N ILE A 68 -20.46 -3.12 -1.33
CA ILE A 68 -19.66 -3.47 -0.16
C ILE A 68 -20.40 -4.43 0.77
N ASN A 69 -19.84 -5.63 0.91
CA ASN A 69 -20.26 -6.66 1.85
C ASN A 69 -19.01 -7.44 2.34
N ASN A 70 -19.20 -8.43 3.21
CA ASN A 70 -18.07 -9.17 3.78
C ASN A 70 -17.22 -9.92 2.75
N SER A 71 -17.80 -10.34 1.63
CA SER A 71 -17.07 -11.06 0.56
C SER A 71 -16.35 -10.12 -0.41
N THR A 72 -16.59 -8.82 -0.33
CA THR A 72 -15.95 -7.79 -1.15
C THR A 72 -14.94 -6.95 -0.37
N ILE A 73 -14.47 -7.45 0.77
CA ILE A 73 -13.45 -6.82 1.61
C ILE A 73 -12.23 -7.72 1.65
N THR A 74 -11.06 -7.14 1.43
CA THR A 74 -9.76 -7.73 1.68
C THR A 74 -8.90 -6.78 2.52
N HIS A 75 -7.61 -7.08 2.66
CA HIS A 75 -6.73 -6.30 3.54
C HIS A 75 -5.43 -5.91 2.84
N SER A 76 -4.90 -4.76 3.25
CA SER A 76 -3.51 -4.37 2.98
C SER A 76 -2.55 -5.34 3.66
N CYS A 77 -1.32 -5.43 3.15
CA CYS A 77 -0.18 -5.92 3.92
C CYS A 77 0.26 -4.85 4.93
N PHE A 78 1.06 -5.23 5.89
CA PHE A 78 1.64 -4.32 6.88
C PHE A 78 3.08 -3.91 6.49
N PRO A 79 3.42 -2.64 6.64
CA PRO A 79 2.60 -1.46 6.91
C PRO A 79 1.59 -1.12 5.81
N ALA A 80 0.46 -0.50 6.19
CA ALA A 80 -0.59 -0.09 5.25
C ALA A 80 -0.19 1.20 4.49
N THR A 81 0.85 1.11 3.66
CA THR A 81 1.42 2.22 2.88
C THR A 81 1.66 1.78 1.43
N THR A 82 1.58 2.73 0.49
CA THR A 82 1.71 2.50 -0.95
C THR A 82 2.97 1.73 -1.31
N SER A 83 4.14 2.12 -0.73
CA SER A 83 5.43 1.49 -1.03
C SER A 83 5.46 -0.01 -0.72
N VAL A 84 4.76 -0.45 0.31
CA VAL A 84 4.64 -1.87 0.69
C VAL A 84 3.59 -2.58 -0.14
N ASN A 85 2.41 -1.97 -0.26
CA ASN A 85 1.24 -2.64 -0.80
C ASN A 85 1.25 -2.76 -2.33
N VAL A 86 1.75 -1.75 -3.06
CA VAL A 86 1.98 -1.88 -4.50
C VAL A 86 3.16 -2.83 -4.78
N GLY A 87 4.16 -2.92 -3.87
CA GLY A 87 5.19 -3.95 -3.90
C GLY A 87 4.61 -5.36 -3.81
N SER A 88 3.77 -5.60 -2.81
CA SER A 88 3.08 -6.88 -2.64
C SER A 88 2.12 -7.20 -3.79
N PHE A 89 1.41 -6.21 -4.30
CA PHE A 89 0.53 -6.32 -5.47
C PHE A 89 1.31 -6.74 -6.73
N GLY A 90 2.43 -6.06 -7.00
CA GLY A 90 3.22 -6.26 -8.23
C GLY A 90 4.06 -7.55 -8.23
N THR A 91 4.40 -8.10 -7.06
CA THR A 91 5.19 -9.32 -6.93
C THR A 91 4.38 -10.56 -6.55
N GLY A 92 3.23 -10.38 -5.92
CA GLY A 92 2.47 -11.47 -5.30
C GLY A 92 3.06 -11.98 -3.97
N LEU A 93 4.12 -11.33 -3.47
CA LEU A 93 4.89 -11.72 -2.29
C LEU A 93 4.48 -10.92 -1.04
N TRP A 94 4.88 -11.40 0.13
CA TRP A 94 4.77 -10.68 1.38
C TRP A 94 5.85 -9.58 1.49
N PRO A 95 5.65 -8.54 2.32
CA PRO A 95 6.66 -7.51 2.55
C PRO A 95 8.01 -8.05 3.01
N GLY A 96 8.01 -9.07 3.87
CA GLY A 96 9.22 -9.74 4.32
C GLY A 96 9.94 -10.54 3.25
N GLU A 97 9.26 -10.94 2.17
CA GLU A 97 9.87 -11.63 1.03
C GLU A 97 10.43 -10.62 0.01
N HIS A 98 9.64 -9.61 -0.40
CA HIS A 98 10.09 -8.66 -1.43
C HIS A 98 10.95 -7.50 -0.89
N GLY A 99 11.05 -7.34 0.44
CA GLY A 99 11.95 -6.39 1.09
C GLY A 99 11.58 -4.91 0.99
N LEU A 100 10.40 -4.56 0.46
CA LEU A 100 9.82 -3.21 0.53
C LEU A 100 8.97 -3.13 1.81
N ILE A 101 9.59 -2.79 2.92
CA ILE A 101 9.03 -3.01 4.27
C ILE A 101 8.44 -1.76 4.92
N GLY A 102 8.49 -0.60 4.26
CA GLY A 102 8.01 0.68 4.81
C GLY A 102 8.06 1.78 3.77
N HIS A 103 7.82 3.03 4.18
CA HIS A 103 7.95 4.20 3.33
C HIS A 103 9.36 4.80 3.43
N LEU A 104 9.83 5.07 4.63
CA LEU A 104 11.17 5.57 4.94
C LEU A 104 11.90 4.52 5.77
N VAL A 105 12.95 3.93 5.22
CA VAL A 105 13.74 2.87 5.86
C VAL A 105 15.22 3.27 5.94
N TRP A 106 15.96 2.63 6.82
CA TRP A 106 17.40 2.75 6.89
C TRP A 106 18.07 1.65 6.06
N ASP A 107 18.85 2.06 5.07
CA ASP A 107 19.76 1.17 4.36
C ASP A 107 21.05 1.06 5.17
N ARG A 108 21.14 0.05 6.04
CA ARG A 108 22.29 -0.17 6.92
C ARG A 108 23.59 -0.40 6.12
N LYS A 109 23.49 -1.00 4.94
CA LYS A 109 24.64 -1.29 4.08
C LYS A 109 25.35 -0.03 3.60
N HIS A 110 24.59 1.03 3.34
CA HIS A 110 25.11 2.28 2.82
C HIS A 110 25.05 3.42 3.85
N ASP A 111 24.56 3.14 5.06
CA ASP A 111 24.34 4.09 6.16
C ASP A 111 23.54 5.33 5.69
N GLU A 112 22.44 5.06 4.98
CA GLU A 112 21.60 6.13 4.48
C GLU A 112 20.10 5.83 4.63
N ARG A 113 19.33 6.90 4.74
CA ARG A 113 17.88 6.80 4.73
C ARG A 113 17.37 6.61 3.30
N MET A 114 16.46 5.68 3.13
CA MET A 114 15.86 5.35 1.86
C MET A 114 14.36 5.58 1.88
N ASN A 115 13.87 6.54 1.07
CA ASN A 115 12.45 6.64 0.75
C ASN A 115 12.16 5.70 -0.41
N LEU A 116 11.38 4.64 -0.16
CA LEU A 116 11.16 3.57 -1.14
C LEU A 116 10.33 3.99 -2.36
N LEU A 117 9.64 5.14 -2.33
CA LEU A 117 8.96 5.67 -3.51
C LEU A 117 9.88 6.52 -4.40
N VAL A 118 10.75 7.36 -3.81
CA VAL A 118 11.47 8.39 -4.55
C VAL A 118 12.96 8.54 -4.20
N GLY A 119 13.46 7.79 -3.21
CA GLY A 119 14.81 7.98 -2.65
C GLY A 119 15.92 7.18 -3.35
N TRP A 120 15.64 6.54 -4.46
CA TRP A 120 16.57 5.68 -5.19
C TRP A 120 17.74 6.48 -5.79
N ASN A 121 18.94 5.93 -5.69
CA ASN A 121 20.19 6.54 -6.17
C ASN A 121 21.14 5.47 -6.77
N GLU A 122 22.33 5.86 -7.17
CA GLU A 122 23.31 4.95 -7.81
C GLU A 122 23.76 3.80 -6.89
N ARG A 123 23.71 3.97 -5.56
CA ARG A 123 24.11 2.94 -4.58
C ARG A 123 22.96 1.98 -4.26
N THR A 124 21.72 2.41 -4.43
CA THR A 124 20.52 1.63 -4.14
C THR A 124 19.87 1.16 -5.44
N ASN A 125 20.42 0.09 -6.01
CA ASN A 125 19.87 -0.48 -7.25
C ASN A 125 18.51 -1.17 -7.00
N PRO A 126 17.43 -0.72 -7.67
CA PRO A 126 16.11 -1.32 -7.54
C PRO A 126 16.09 -2.84 -7.76
N LEU A 127 16.89 -3.34 -8.72
CA LEU A 127 16.90 -4.77 -9.10
C LEU A 127 17.57 -5.66 -8.06
N THR A 128 18.51 -5.13 -7.30
CA THR A 128 19.13 -5.87 -6.18
C THR A 128 18.35 -5.68 -4.88
N TRP A 129 17.64 -4.55 -4.74
CA TRP A 129 16.78 -4.32 -3.59
C TRP A 129 15.58 -5.27 -3.56
N GLN A 130 14.95 -5.49 -4.71
CA GLN A 130 13.85 -6.46 -4.91
C GLN A 130 14.22 -7.36 -6.12
N PRO A 131 14.90 -8.49 -5.88
CA PRO A 131 15.39 -9.36 -6.96
C PRO A 131 14.33 -10.31 -7.52
N HIS A 132 13.21 -10.52 -6.82
CA HIS A 132 12.19 -11.49 -7.21
C HIS A 132 11.45 -11.07 -8.49
N GLU A 133 10.95 -12.06 -9.21
CA GLU A 133 10.09 -11.82 -10.37
C GLU A 133 8.81 -11.08 -9.98
N THR A 134 8.41 -10.14 -10.83
CA THR A 134 7.11 -9.50 -10.73
C THR A 134 6.03 -10.35 -11.40
N VAL A 135 4.78 -10.11 -11.07
CA VAL A 135 3.63 -10.70 -11.78
C VAL A 135 3.67 -10.39 -13.29
N ALA A 136 4.23 -9.23 -13.66
CA ALA A 136 4.38 -8.86 -15.06
C ALA A 136 5.42 -9.72 -15.79
N MET A 137 6.53 -10.07 -15.16
CA MET A 137 7.52 -11.00 -15.72
C MET A 137 6.93 -12.40 -15.89
N GLN A 138 6.18 -12.88 -14.88
CA GLN A 138 5.47 -14.16 -14.94
C GLN A 138 4.43 -14.17 -16.07
N GLY A 139 3.69 -13.06 -16.25
CA GLY A 139 2.73 -12.89 -17.33
C GLY A 139 3.39 -12.98 -18.71
N ARG A 140 4.53 -12.29 -18.89
CA ARG A 140 5.29 -12.36 -20.13
C ARG A 140 5.79 -13.78 -20.44
N ALA A 141 6.26 -14.50 -19.41
CA ALA A 141 6.69 -15.90 -19.57
C ALA A 141 5.52 -16.83 -19.93
N ALA A 142 4.29 -16.47 -19.57
CA ALA A 142 3.06 -17.21 -19.87
C ALA A 142 2.33 -16.70 -21.14
N GLU A 143 2.96 -15.82 -21.93
CA GLU A 143 2.37 -15.20 -23.13
C GLU A 143 1.08 -14.40 -22.87
N ILE A 144 0.93 -13.89 -21.64
CA ILE A 144 -0.13 -12.96 -21.24
C ILE A 144 0.44 -11.55 -21.25
N GLN A 145 -0.16 -10.64 -22.02
CA GLN A 145 0.26 -9.25 -22.02
C GLN A 145 -0.08 -8.60 -20.68
N VAL A 146 0.89 -7.95 -20.06
CA VAL A 146 0.70 -7.22 -18.79
C VAL A 146 0.89 -5.74 -19.04
N ASN A 147 -0.16 -4.96 -18.77
CA ASN A 147 -0.17 -3.53 -19.01
C ASN A 147 -0.25 -2.75 -17.69
N VAL A 148 0.41 -1.60 -17.63
CA VAL A 148 0.24 -0.56 -16.60
C VAL A 148 -0.34 0.68 -17.25
N ILE A 149 -1.42 1.21 -16.72
CA ILE A 149 -2.01 2.49 -17.12
C ILE A 149 -1.94 3.42 -15.92
N ALA A 150 -1.14 4.47 -16.01
CA ALA A 150 -0.96 5.46 -14.95
C ALA A 150 -0.49 6.80 -15.52
N ALA A 151 -0.34 7.83 -14.70
CA ALA A 151 0.26 9.10 -15.13
C ALA A 151 1.71 8.90 -15.60
N GLY A 152 2.13 9.67 -16.60
CA GLY A 152 3.45 9.54 -17.23
C GLY A 152 4.62 9.74 -16.25
N GLU A 153 4.42 10.50 -15.18
CA GLU A 153 5.43 10.70 -14.14
C GLU A 153 5.92 9.40 -13.50
N TYR A 154 5.11 8.32 -13.52
CA TYR A 154 5.47 7.03 -12.91
C TYR A 154 6.23 6.09 -13.84
N GLU A 155 6.21 6.32 -15.17
CA GLU A 155 6.72 5.38 -16.18
C GLU A 155 8.15 4.92 -15.92
N LYS A 156 9.03 5.88 -15.66
CA LYS A 156 10.49 5.63 -15.54
C LYS A 156 10.99 5.72 -14.11
N THR A 157 10.09 5.64 -13.12
CA THR A 157 10.54 5.67 -11.73
C THR A 157 11.21 4.35 -11.35
N PRO A 158 12.26 4.38 -10.52
CA PRO A 158 12.86 3.17 -9.98
C PRO A 158 11.83 2.30 -9.22
N TYR A 159 10.85 2.93 -8.58
CA TYR A 159 9.79 2.21 -7.87
C TYR A 159 8.89 1.40 -8.84
N THR A 160 8.54 1.96 -10.01
CA THR A 160 7.85 1.20 -11.06
C THR A 160 8.71 0.04 -11.58
N ALA A 161 10.01 0.25 -11.74
CA ALA A 161 10.93 -0.81 -12.12
C ALA A 161 11.00 -1.94 -11.07
N VAL A 162 10.90 -1.62 -9.78
CA VAL A 162 10.88 -2.61 -8.67
C VAL A 162 9.58 -3.43 -8.69
N THR A 163 8.44 -2.78 -8.91
CA THR A 163 7.12 -3.38 -8.70
C THR A 163 6.46 -3.92 -9.96
N MET A 164 6.74 -3.32 -11.14
CA MET A 164 6.06 -3.61 -12.41
C MET A 164 7.02 -3.98 -13.54
N ARG A 165 8.26 -4.35 -13.22
CA ARG A 165 9.25 -4.83 -14.20
C ARG A 165 8.64 -5.91 -15.09
N GLY A 166 8.74 -5.73 -16.42
CA GLY A 166 8.17 -6.64 -17.41
C GLY A 166 6.81 -6.21 -17.96
N ALA A 167 6.15 -5.20 -17.38
CA ALA A 167 4.89 -4.67 -17.92
C ALA A 167 5.11 -3.66 -19.06
N ASP A 168 4.11 -3.53 -19.91
CA ASP A 168 4.02 -2.48 -20.93
C ASP A 168 3.32 -1.26 -20.33
N PHE A 169 4.01 -0.11 -20.26
CA PHE A 169 3.46 1.10 -19.66
C PHE A 169 2.72 1.96 -20.70
N SER A 170 1.57 2.47 -20.30
CA SER A 170 0.72 3.37 -21.11
C SER A 170 0.38 4.62 -20.29
N ALA A 171 1.10 5.71 -20.55
CA ALA A 171 0.88 6.97 -19.85
C ALA A 171 -0.49 7.59 -20.17
N ALA A 172 -1.23 8.00 -19.14
CA ALA A 172 -2.49 8.72 -19.26
C ALA A 172 -2.73 9.59 -18.02
N GLU A 173 -2.95 10.90 -18.23
CA GLU A 173 -2.97 11.86 -17.13
C GLU A 173 -4.34 11.94 -16.43
N SER A 174 -5.44 11.92 -17.18
CA SER A 174 -6.79 11.99 -16.61
C SER A 174 -7.38 10.58 -16.36
N TRP A 175 -8.34 10.49 -15.46
CA TRP A 175 -9.11 9.26 -15.24
C TRP A 175 -9.80 8.80 -16.52
N SER A 176 -10.44 9.71 -17.25
CA SER A 176 -11.11 9.42 -18.50
C SER A 176 -10.19 8.79 -19.52
N ASP A 177 -8.95 9.35 -19.67
CA ASP A 177 -7.94 8.80 -20.58
C ASP A 177 -7.48 7.41 -20.13
N ARG A 178 -7.29 7.19 -18.81
CA ARG A 178 -6.91 5.87 -18.27
C ARG A 178 -7.99 4.83 -18.55
N PHE A 179 -9.25 5.14 -18.31
CA PHE A 179 -10.36 4.24 -18.61
C PHE A 179 -10.53 4.04 -20.12
N GLN A 180 -10.29 5.06 -20.94
CA GLN A 180 -10.31 4.91 -22.41
C GLN A 180 -9.20 3.95 -22.88
N LYS A 181 -7.96 4.11 -22.41
CA LYS A 181 -6.87 3.17 -22.71
C LYS A 181 -7.18 1.73 -22.26
N ALA A 182 -7.84 1.57 -21.12
CA ALA A 182 -8.29 0.25 -20.68
C ALA A 182 -9.33 -0.35 -21.65
N ARG A 183 -10.29 0.44 -22.13
CA ARG A 183 -11.24 0.01 -23.18
C ARG A 183 -10.51 -0.40 -24.47
N ASP A 184 -9.52 0.37 -24.89
CA ASP A 184 -8.72 0.08 -26.11
C ASP A 184 -7.97 -1.25 -25.96
N ILE A 185 -7.36 -1.52 -24.79
CA ILE A 185 -6.72 -2.80 -24.50
C ILE A 185 -7.75 -3.94 -24.49
N LEU A 186 -8.90 -3.74 -23.85
CA LEU A 186 -9.98 -4.75 -23.81
C LEU A 186 -10.57 -5.07 -25.20
N SER A 187 -10.44 -4.16 -26.19
CA SER A 187 -10.89 -4.37 -27.56
C SER A 187 -9.96 -5.27 -28.40
N LYS A 188 -8.71 -5.46 -27.95
CA LYS A 188 -7.71 -6.28 -28.66
C LYS A 188 -8.06 -7.78 -28.54
N LYS A 189 -7.42 -8.61 -29.36
CA LYS A 189 -7.65 -10.07 -29.37
C LYS A 189 -6.81 -10.83 -28.35
N GLU A 190 -5.70 -10.28 -27.93
CA GLU A 190 -4.70 -10.89 -27.06
C GLU A 190 -5.24 -11.03 -25.63
N SER A 191 -4.81 -12.08 -24.95
CA SER A 191 -5.05 -12.24 -23.52
C SER A 191 -4.21 -11.27 -22.74
N SER A 192 -4.82 -10.57 -21.76
CA SER A 192 -4.10 -9.53 -21.02
C SER A 192 -4.59 -9.36 -19.60
N ILE A 193 -3.68 -8.94 -18.72
CA ILE A 193 -4.04 -8.31 -17.44
C ILE A 193 -3.56 -6.86 -17.45
N THR A 194 -4.34 -5.98 -16.86
CA THR A 194 -4.05 -4.54 -16.83
C THR A 194 -4.15 -3.99 -15.43
N TYR A 195 -3.10 -3.38 -14.94
CA TYR A 195 -3.10 -2.55 -13.75
C TYR A 195 -3.43 -1.11 -14.13
N LEU A 196 -4.56 -0.59 -13.67
CA LEU A 196 -4.98 0.80 -13.83
C LEU A 196 -4.88 1.50 -12.48
N TYR A 197 -4.00 2.48 -12.36
CA TYR A 197 -3.70 3.17 -11.11
C TYR A 197 -4.32 4.56 -11.03
N ILE A 198 -5.01 4.82 -9.92
CA ILE A 198 -5.68 6.10 -9.60
C ILE A 198 -5.13 6.63 -8.27
N PRO A 199 -4.12 7.52 -8.26
CA PRO A 199 -3.50 8.06 -7.05
C PRO A 199 -4.20 9.31 -6.50
N GLU A 200 -5.18 9.86 -7.20
CA GLU A 200 -5.69 11.20 -6.95
C GLU A 200 -6.42 11.33 -5.62
N LEU A 201 -7.14 10.28 -5.18
CA LEU A 201 -7.87 10.31 -3.90
C LEU A 201 -6.91 10.38 -2.72
N ASP A 202 -5.84 9.58 -2.74
CA ASP A 202 -4.80 9.62 -1.71
C ASP A 202 -4.10 10.97 -1.67
N LYS A 203 -3.59 11.45 -2.82
CA LYS A 203 -2.95 12.76 -2.93
C LYS A 203 -3.85 13.90 -2.43
N TYR A 204 -5.13 13.84 -2.75
CA TYR A 204 -6.09 14.85 -2.30
C TYR A 204 -6.38 14.73 -0.80
N GLY A 205 -6.57 13.51 -0.31
CA GLY A 205 -6.80 13.20 1.10
C GLY A 205 -5.67 13.68 1.98
N HIS A 206 -4.42 13.41 1.62
CA HIS A 206 -3.25 13.91 2.35
C HIS A 206 -3.26 15.44 2.51
N LYS A 207 -3.61 16.16 1.45
CA LYS A 207 -3.55 17.62 1.44
C LYS A 207 -4.78 18.29 2.06
N ASN A 208 -5.98 17.75 1.83
CA ASN A 208 -7.23 18.46 2.10
C ASN A 208 -8.15 17.70 3.09
N GLY A 209 -7.78 16.47 3.46
CA GLY A 209 -8.61 15.58 4.25
C GLY A 209 -9.60 14.78 3.40
N TRP A 210 -9.77 13.51 3.73
CA TRP A 210 -10.74 12.63 3.04
C TRP A 210 -12.20 12.94 3.48
N THR A 211 -12.38 13.69 4.57
CA THR A 211 -13.73 14.17 4.99
C THR A 211 -14.16 15.45 4.31
N SER A 212 -13.30 16.10 3.53
CA SER A 212 -13.59 17.36 2.83
C SER A 212 -14.62 17.20 1.69
N SER A 213 -15.27 18.31 1.32
CA SER A 213 -16.21 18.34 0.20
C SER A 213 -15.57 18.01 -1.15
N GLY A 214 -14.32 18.48 -1.36
CA GLY A 214 -13.61 18.18 -2.61
C GLY A 214 -13.28 16.69 -2.76
N TYR A 215 -12.94 16.00 -1.68
CA TYR A 215 -12.78 14.54 -1.71
C TYR A 215 -14.13 13.85 -2.04
N ALA A 216 -15.22 14.33 -1.46
CA ALA A 216 -16.56 13.82 -1.76
C ALA A 216 -16.91 13.96 -3.25
N THR A 217 -16.63 15.12 -3.88
CA THR A 217 -16.82 15.33 -5.32
C THR A 217 -15.97 14.34 -6.15
N MET A 218 -14.70 14.13 -5.77
CA MET A 218 -13.86 13.13 -6.46
C MET A 218 -14.41 11.71 -6.31
N MET A 219 -15.02 11.38 -5.18
CA MET A 219 -15.71 10.08 -5.01
C MET A 219 -16.93 9.95 -5.91
N GLU A 220 -17.72 11.02 -6.12
CA GLU A 220 -18.85 11.05 -7.07
C GLU A 220 -18.35 10.78 -8.49
N ASP A 221 -17.32 11.48 -8.93
CA ASP A 221 -16.75 11.32 -10.27
C ASP A 221 -16.21 9.90 -10.48
N LEU A 222 -15.51 9.35 -9.48
CA LEU A 222 -15.01 7.98 -9.51
C LEU A 222 -16.14 6.94 -9.60
N ASP A 223 -17.20 7.10 -8.80
CA ASP A 223 -18.35 6.20 -8.76
C ASP A 223 -19.03 6.13 -10.14
N VAL A 224 -19.24 7.30 -10.77
CA VAL A 224 -19.81 7.41 -12.11
C VAL A 224 -18.93 6.78 -13.17
N GLU A 225 -17.62 7.08 -13.16
CA GLU A 225 -16.69 6.59 -14.17
C GLU A 225 -16.50 5.07 -14.08
N LEU A 226 -16.35 4.52 -12.87
CA LEU A 226 -16.26 3.08 -12.64
C LEU A 226 -17.53 2.37 -13.11
N ARG A 227 -18.70 2.87 -12.74
CA ARG A 227 -19.99 2.30 -13.18
C ARG A 227 -20.12 2.32 -14.69
N SER A 228 -19.76 3.44 -15.33
CA SER A 228 -19.77 3.57 -16.81
C SER A 228 -18.80 2.61 -17.48
N PHE A 229 -17.60 2.45 -16.95
CA PHE A 229 -16.59 1.52 -17.46
C PHE A 229 -17.10 0.06 -17.41
N ILE A 230 -17.58 -0.33 -16.25
CA ILE A 230 -18.01 -1.71 -15.98
C ILE A 230 -19.27 -2.09 -16.75
N SER A 231 -20.21 -1.15 -16.95
CA SER A 231 -21.44 -1.41 -17.71
C SER A 231 -21.20 -1.76 -19.20
N LYS A 232 -20.02 -1.49 -19.72
CA LYS A 232 -19.63 -1.69 -21.13
C LYS A 232 -18.59 -2.80 -21.31
N LEU A 233 -18.39 -3.66 -20.28
CA LEU A 233 -17.39 -4.73 -20.35
C LEU A 233 -17.73 -5.76 -21.41
N PRO A 234 -16.73 -6.18 -22.23
CA PRO A 234 -16.86 -7.36 -23.09
C PRO A 234 -17.12 -8.63 -22.27
N LYS A 235 -17.81 -9.62 -22.89
CA LYS A 235 -18.14 -10.89 -22.22
C LYS A 235 -16.91 -11.71 -21.77
N ASP A 236 -15.80 -11.56 -22.47
CA ASP A 236 -14.53 -12.23 -22.21
C ASP A 236 -13.61 -11.44 -21.26
N ALA A 237 -14.11 -10.34 -20.70
CA ALA A 237 -13.38 -9.49 -19.77
C ALA A 237 -13.91 -9.56 -18.34
N GLY A 238 -13.04 -9.31 -17.37
CA GLY A 238 -13.36 -9.13 -15.97
C GLY A 238 -12.69 -7.87 -15.41
N VAL A 239 -13.26 -7.34 -14.32
CA VAL A 239 -12.69 -6.20 -13.59
C VAL A 239 -12.62 -6.50 -12.11
N ILE A 240 -11.52 -6.09 -11.49
CA ILE A 240 -11.37 -6.02 -10.03
C ILE A 240 -11.19 -4.54 -9.67
N VAL A 241 -11.94 -4.05 -8.68
CA VAL A 241 -11.70 -2.74 -8.06
C VAL A 241 -11.15 -2.99 -6.66
N THR A 242 -9.98 -2.41 -6.38
CA THR A 242 -9.29 -2.54 -5.09
C THR A 242 -8.59 -1.24 -4.71
N ALA A 243 -7.93 -1.25 -3.56
CA ALA A 243 -7.05 -0.19 -3.08
C ALA A 243 -5.80 -0.81 -2.45
N ASP A 244 -4.80 -0.02 -2.19
CA ASP A 244 -3.59 -0.43 -1.45
C ASP A 244 -3.74 -0.22 0.06
N HIS A 245 -4.46 0.83 0.49
CA HIS A 245 -4.82 1.12 1.88
C HIS A 245 -6.04 2.05 1.95
N GLY A 246 -6.52 2.32 3.16
CA GLY A 246 -7.42 3.40 3.47
C GLY A 246 -6.70 4.52 4.23
N MET A 247 -7.45 5.45 4.86
CA MET A 247 -6.88 6.64 5.49
C MET A 247 -7.56 6.97 6.82
N VAL A 248 -6.82 7.66 7.70
CA VAL A 248 -7.34 8.33 8.90
C VAL A 248 -6.97 9.81 8.85
N GLU A 249 -7.82 10.68 9.39
CA GLU A 249 -7.50 12.10 9.56
C GLU A 249 -6.90 12.37 10.94
N THR A 250 -5.92 13.25 10.98
CA THR A 250 -5.32 13.78 12.21
C THR A 250 -5.68 15.26 12.40
N THR A 251 -5.47 15.75 13.62
CA THR A 251 -5.49 17.18 13.93
C THR A 251 -4.14 17.61 14.46
N LYS A 252 -3.87 18.92 14.52
CA LYS A 252 -2.58 19.43 15.01
C LYS A 252 -2.28 18.97 16.45
N GLU A 253 -3.30 18.85 17.29
CA GLU A 253 -3.18 18.41 18.68
C GLU A 253 -2.85 16.92 18.80
N LYS A 254 -3.02 16.15 17.72
CA LYS A 254 -2.72 14.73 17.65
C LYS A 254 -1.40 14.42 16.94
N GLN A 255 -0.69 15.44 16.52
CA GLN A 255 0.67 15.31 15.99
C GLN A 255 1.66 15.25 17.15
N LEU A 256 2.31 14.11 17.32
CA LEU A 256 3.30 13.90 18.37
C LEU A 256 4.70 13.92 17.79
N VAL A 257 5.53 14.83 18.28
CA VAL A 257 6.96 14.90 17.96
C VAL A 257 7.74 14.14 19.01
N LEU A 258 8.57 13.19 18.60
CA LEU A 258 9.23 12.22 19.48
C LEU A 258 10.70 12.53 19.76
N ASP A 259 11.24 13.64 19.23
CA ASP A 259 12.67 13.97 19.27
C ASP A 259 13.27 13.83 20.68
N ASP A 260 12.72 14.57 21.66
CA ASP A 260 13.23 14.61 23.03
C ASP A 260 13.20 13.23 23.73
N TYR A 261 12.22 12.38 23.36
CA TYR A 261 12.06 11.06 23.96
C TYR A 261 13.02 10.03 23.35
N LEU A 262 13.18 10.07 22.03
CA LEU A 262 14.03 9.12 21.30
C LEU A 262 15.52 9.45 21.44
N GLU A 263 15.87 10.73 21.59
CA GLU A 263 17.26 11.17 21.77
C GLU A 263 17.76 11.05 23.22
N LYS A 264 16.85 10.90 24.18
CA LYS A 264 17.15 10.88 25.62
C LYS A 264 18.13 9.78 26.03
N SER A 265 17.95 8.57 25.51
CA SER A 265 18.82 7.44 25.81
C SER A 265 20.12 7.44 25.02
N GLY A 266 20.19 8.15 23.90
CA GLY A 266 21.30 8.14 22.97
C GLY A 266 21.41 6.88 22.11
N HIS A 267 20.45 5.94 22.20
CA HIS A 267 20.47 4.66 21.48
C HIS A 267 19.80 4.70 20.11
N THR A 268 19.03 5.76 19.79
CA THR A 268 18.36 5.88 18.51
C THR A 268 19.32 6.36 17.43
N GLN A 269 19.61 5.51 16.46
CA GLN A 269 20.46 5.84 15.32
C GLN A 269 19.67 6.50 14.19
N PHE A 270 18.47 6.01 13.91
CA PHE A 270 17.62 6.50 12.85
C PHE A 270 16.14 6.34 13.21
N TYR A 271 15.30 7.25 12.71
CA TYR A 271 13.85 7.15 12.77
C TYR A 271 13.27 7.20 11.35
N GLY A 272 12.38 6.24 11.03
CA GLY A 272 11.78 6.09 9.73
C GLY A 272 10.34 5.63 9.81
N GLY A 273 9.94 4.78 8.86
CA GLY A 273 8.57 4.29 8.72
C GLY A 273 7.66 5.28 8.03
N ASP A 274 6.51 5.52 8.61
CA ASP A 274 5.51 6.50 8.17
C ASP A 274 4.93 7.22 9.40
N THR A 275 4.13 8.25 9.20
CA THR A 275 3.54 9.03 10.30
C THR A 275 2.59 8.21 11.19
N ARG A 276 2.07 7.09 10.70
CA ARG A 276 1.20 6.16 11.44
C ARG A 276 1.93 4.95 12.00
N VAL A 277 3.12 4.67 11.49
CA VAL A 277 3.98 3.60 11.98
C VAL A 277 5.43 4.07 12.00
N GLY A 278 5.92 4.47 13.18
CA GLY A 278 7.30 4.87 13.37
C GLY A 278 8.23 3.66 13.42
N PHE A 279 9.34 3.73 12.71
CA PHE A 279 10.42 2.75 12.74
C PHE A 279 11.59 3.35 13.53
N VAL A 280 11.91 2.75 14.67
CA VAL A 280 13.02 3.18 15.53
C VAL A 280 14.16 2.19 15.37
N TYR A 281 15.22 2.64 14.74
CA TYR A 281 16.45 1.88 14.54
C TYR A 281 17.44 2.17 15.67
N LEU A 282 17.88 1.13 16.34
CA LEU A 282 18.72 1.21 17.53
C LEU A 282 20.15 0.72 17.25
N ASP A 283 21.08 1.16 18.07
CA ASP A 283 22.48 0.72 18.02
C ASP A 283 22.67 -0.70 18.58
N ASP A 284 21.81 -1.09 19.52
CA ASP A 284 21.80 -2.41 20.16
C ASP A 284 20.38 -2.85 20.52
N LEU A 285 20.06 -4.12 20.27
CA LEU A 285 18.81 -4.74 20.69
C LEU A 285 18.57 -4.70 22.20
N SER A 286 19.63 -4.71 23.01
CA SER A 286 19.52 -4.62 24.47
C SER A 286 19.00 -3.26 24.95
N SER A 287 19.01 -2.23 24.12
CA SER A 287 18.51 -0.89 24.43
C SER A 287 16.99 -0.71 24.23
N VAL A 288 16.29 -1.70 23.67
CA VAL A 288 14.84 -1.62 23.40
C VAL A 288 14.05 -1.26 24.66
N ASP A 289 14.30 -1.94 25.79
CA ASP A 289 13.57 -1.69 27.04
C ASP A 289 13.80 -0.27 27.57
N GLN A 290 15.02 0.25 27.43
CA GLN A 290 15.34 1.62 27.84
C GLN A 290 14.60 2.63 26.97
N VAL A 291 14.62 2.47 25.64
CA VAL A 291 13.93 3.38 24.72
C VAL A 291 12.40 3.31 24.92
N VAL A 292 11.82 2.14 25.16
CA VAL A 292 10.41 2.00 25.50
C VAL A 292 10.08 2.71 26.82
N SER A 293 10.96 2.63 27.83
CA SER A 293 10.79 3.36 29.09
C SER A 293 10.86 4.88 28.91
N ASP A 294 11.74 5.38 28.05
CA ASP A 294 11.86 6.81 27.75
C ASP A 294 10.62 7.34 26.99
N LEU A 295 9.96 6.48 26.21
CA LEU A 295 8.72 6.78 25.49
C LEU A 295 7.46 6.67 26.36
N ASP A 296 7.52 6.14 27.60
CA ASP A 296 6.36 5.91 28.47
C ASP A 296 5.47 7.16 28.67
N PRO A 297 6.00 8.37 28.86
CA PRO A 297 5.19 9.58 29.05
C PRO A 297 4.23 9.87 27.89
N VAL A 298 4.50 9.36 26.70
CA VAL A 298 3.71 9.59 25.47
C VAL A 298 3.12 8.31 24.88
N SER A 299 3.22 7.19 25.60
CA SER A 299 2.71 5.85 25.20
C SER A 299 1.18 5.78 25.02
N TYR A 300 0.46 6.80 25.47
CA TYR A 300 -0.99 6.93 25.20
C TYR A 300 -1.30 7.09 23.68
N ALA A 301 -0.33 7.55 22.89
CA ALA A 301 -0.50 7.86 21.47
C ALA A 301 -0.15 6.69 20.52
N PHE A 302 0.53 5.65 21.01
CA PHE A 302 0.97 4.50 20.20
C PHE A 302 1.08 3.22 21.01
N ASP A 303 1.22 2.10 20.31
CA ASP A 303 1.69 0.83 20.85
C ASP A 303 3.14 0.60 20.38
N ALA A 304 4.04 0.30 21.32
CA ALA A 304 5.42 -0.05 21.01
C ALA A 304 5.54 -1.56 20.81
N VAL A 305 6.10 -1.99 19.70
CA VAL A 305 6.19 -3.40 19.30
C VAL A 305 7.58 -3.71 18.80
N SER A 306 8.24 -4.70 19.37
CA SER A 306 9.52 -5.18 18.81
C SER A 306 9.29 -5.83 17.45
N THR A 307 10.28 -5.70 16.57
CA THR A 307 10.21 -6.35 15.25
C THR A 307 10.11 -7.87 15.37
N GLU A 308 10.77 -8.47 16.37
CA GLU A 308 10.65 -9.88 16.62
C GLU A 308 9.20 -10.30 16.91
N ALA A 309 8.50 -9.57 17.78
CA ALA A 309 7.10 -9.82 18.08
C ALA A 309 6.19 -9.66 16.85
N ALA A 310 6.44 -8.67 16.00
CA ALA A 310 5.69 -8.46 14.76
C ALA A 310 5.93 -9.59 13.73
N ILE A 311 7.17 -10.09 13.62
CA ILE A 311 7.51 -11.24 12.79
C ILE A 311 6.80 -12.50 13.30
N GLN A 312 6.85 -12.77 14.60
CA GLN A 312 6.16 -13.91 15.22
C GLN A 312 4.63 -13.83 15.03
N ALA A 313 4.05 -12.62 15.04
CA ALA A 313 2.64 -12.39 14.74
C ALA A 313 2.31 -12.52 13.25
N GLY A 314 3.32 -12.65 12.37
CA GLY A 314 3.15 -12.86 10.93
C GLY A 314 2.84 -11.61 10.12
N TRP A 315 3.12 -10.41 10.65
CA TRP A 315 2.75 -9.15 10.00
C TRP A 315 3.43 -8.93 8.66
N PHE A 316 4.67 -9.40 8.52
CA PHE A 316 5.45 -9.28 7.28
C PHE A 316 5.40 -10.54 6.40
N GLY A 317 4.66 -11.59 6.83
CA GLY A 317 4.77 -12.94 6.24
C GLY A 317 6.14 -13.58 6.52
N PRO A 318 6.61 -14.48 5.65
CA PRO A 318 8.00 -14.96 5.72
C PRO A 318 8.97 -13.80 5.55
N VAL A 319 10.04 -13.76 6.33
CA VAL A 319 11.05 -12.68 6.29
C VAL A 319 12.38 -13.24 5.80
N GLY A 320 12.83 -12.79 4.64
CA GLY A 320 14.15 -13.07 4.10
C GLY A 320 15.25 -12.24 4.78
N GLU A 321 16.51 -12.68 4.67
CA GLU A 321 17.65 -12.00 5.31
C GLU A 321 17.76 -10.52 4.89
N GLU A 322 17.58 -10.20 3.61
CA GLU A 322 17.66 -8.84 3.11
C GLU A 322 16.56 -7.92 3.69
N ALA A 323 15.35 -8.45 3.87
CA ALA A 323 14.27 -7.71 4.50
C ALA A 323 14.52 -7.51 5.99
N LYS A 324 15.09 -8.54 6.66
CA LYS A 324 15.44 -8.51 8.07
C LYS A 324 16.45 -7.40 8.39
N ASP A 325 17.47 -7.23 7.54
CA ASP A 325 18.48 -6.17 7.72
C ASP A 325 17.90 -4.75 7.58
N ARG A 326 16.75 -4.61 6.94
CA ARG A 326 16.06 -3.32 6.74
C ARG A 326 15.02 -3.03 7.80
N LEU A 327 14.58 -4.02 8.57
CA LEU A 327 13.60 -3.84 9.63
C LEU A 327 14.23 -3.07 10.82
N PRO A 328 13.43 -2.22 11.53
CA PRO A 328 13.89 -1.55 12.75
C PRO A 328 13.97 -2.55 13.91
N GLU A 329 14.52 -2.18 15.03
CA GLU A 329 14.44 -2.94 16.28
C GLU A 329 13.08 -2.77 16.96
N LEU A 330 12.50 -1.56 16.85
CA LEU A 330 11.25 -1.19 17.50
C LEU A 330 10.32 -0.47 16.52
N MET A 331 9.04 -0.80 16.57
CA MET A 331 7.98 -0.12 15.84
C MET A 331 7.00 0.56 16.79
N LEU A 332 6.56 1.76 16.41
CA LEU A 332 5.57 2.55 17.15
C LEU A 332 4.30 2.65 16.28
N LEU A 333 3.24 1.96 16.67
CA LEU A 333 1.97 1.95 15.94
C LEU A 333 1.03 3.00 16.51
N ALA A 334 0.74 4.05 15.77
CA ALA A 334 -0.12 5.14 16.21
C ALA A 334 -1.55 4.68 16.51
N LYS A 335 -2.07 5.08 17.67
CA LYS A 335 -3.44 4.81 18.14
C LYS A 335 -4.42 5.85 17.62
N GLY A 336 -5.66 5.45 17.42
CA GLY A 336 -6.72 6.37 17.00
C GLY A 336 -6.29 7.22 15.80
N ASN A 337 -6.31 8.52 15.95
CA ASN A 337 -5.90 9.48 14.93
C ASN A 337 -4.60 10.24 15.27
N TYR A 338 -3.76 9.68 16.15
CA TYR A 338 -2.42 10.24 16.37
C TYR A 338 -1.51 10.02 15.16
N THR A 339 -0.54 10.92 14.99
CA THR A 339 0.58 10.80 14.04
C THR A 339 1.88 11.05 14.75
N LEU A 340 2.92 10.33 14.35
CA LEU A 340 4.21 10.28 15.01
C LEU A 340 5.28 10.88 14.09
N TYR A 341 6.07 11.80 14.62
CA TYR A 341 7.08 12.49 13.86
C TYR A 341 8.41 12.52 14.61
N HIS A 342 9.48 12.64 13.84
CA HIS A 342 10.77 13.09 14.30
C HIS A 342 11.22 14.23 13.38
N SER A 343 11.46 15.44 13.93
CA SER A 343 11.66 16.65 13.14
C SER A 343 12.87 16.59 12.20
N ARG A 344 13.92 15.86 12.60
CA ARG A 344 15.12 15.62 11.78
C ARG A 344 14.86 14.84 10.50
N TYR A 345 13.86 13.93 10.50
CA TYR A 345 13.65 12.97 9.41
C TYR A 345 12.42 13.30 8.57
N PHE A 346 11.43 14.00 9.11
CA PHE A 346 10.24 14.43 8.37
C PHE A 346 10.36 15.89 7.92
N LYS A 347 9.97 16.16 6.67
CA LYS A 347 9.97 17.51 6.12
C LYS A 347 8.80 18.32 6.67
N ALA A 348 8.92 19.66 6.70
CA ALA A 348 7.86 20.57 7.17
C ALA A 348 6.49 20.26 6.52
N ARG A 349 6.45 19.95 5.22
CA ARG A 349 5.22 19.60 4.51
C ARG A 349 4.50 18.36 5.07
N SER A 350 5.23 17.43 5.70
CA SER A 350 4.61 16.23 6.30
C SER A 350 3.74 16.58 7.51
N PHE A 351 4.06 17.66 8.21
CA PHE A 351 3.26 18.20 9.32
C PHE A 351 2.01 18.95 8.86
N GLU A 352 1.90 19.26 7.57
CA GLU A 352 0.73 19.93 6.98
C GLU A 352 -0.30 18.92 6.44
N MET A 353 0.06 17.65 6.35
CA MET A 353 -0.84 16.59 5.91
C MET A 353 -1.99 16.41 6.90
N ILE A 354 -3.19 16.16 6.36
CA ILE A 354 -4.42 15.98 7.13
C ILE A 354 -4.80 14.50 7.24
N SER A 355 -4.80 13.78 6.13
CA SER A 355 -5.04 12.34 6.15
C SER A 355 -3.73 11.57 6.09
N HIS A 356 -3.71 10.42 6.77
CA HIS A 356 -2.54 9.56 6.92
C HIS A 356 -2.93 8.09 6.87
N HIS A 357 -1.95 7.23 6.69
CA HIS A 357 -2.08 5.77 6.66
C HIS A 357 -0.78 5.11 7.10
N GLY A 358 -0.78 3.79 7.33
CA GLY A 358 0.42 3.01 7.66
C GLY A 358 0.21 2.00 8.78
N ALA A 359 -0.67 2.29 9.76
CA ALA A 359 -0.89 1.41 10.90
C ALA A 359 -1.87 0.27 10.62
N LEU A 360 -2.26 -0.45 11.68
CA LEU A 360 -3.14 -1.64 11.62
C LEU A 360 -4.63 -1.33 11.85
N SER A 361 -5.03 -0.06 11.90
CA SER A 361 -6.44 0.23 12.11
C SER A 361 -7.32 -0.29 10.96
N PRO A 362 -8.57 -0.69 11.23
CA PRO A 362 -9.49 -1.12 10.17
C PRO A 362 -9.71 -0.05 9.08
N ALA A 363 -9.62 1.24 9.45
CA ALA A 363 -9.74 2.34 8.50
C ALA A 363 -8.57 2.43 7.51
N GLU A 364 -7.41 1.92 7.90
CA GLU A 364 -6.19 1.91 7.08
C GLU A 364 -6.03 0.59 6.31
N THR A 365 -6.42 -0.54 6.91
CA THR A 365 -6.10 -1.87 6.37
C THR A 365 -7.22 -2.54 5.59
N ARG A 366 -8.51 -2.18 5.82
CA ARG A 366 -9.64 -2.80 5.11
C ARG A 366 -9.86 -2.10 3.77
N ILE A 367 -9.66 -2.84 2.69
CA ILE A 367 -9.73 -2.35 1.32
C ILE A 367 -10.78 -3.12 0.51
N PRO A 368 -11.33 -2.54 -0.58
CA PRO A 368 -12.29 -3.24 -1.43
C PRO A 368 -11.64 -4.36 -2.25
N LEU A 369 -12.43 -5.40 -2.51
CA LEU A 369 -12.14 -6.47 -3.47
C LEU A 369 -13.42 -6.72 -4.27
N ILE A 370 -13.83 -5.76 -5.08
CA ILE A 370 -15.06 -5.82 -5.85
C ILE A 370 -14.75 -6.45 -7.21
N ARG A 371 -15.52 -7.48 -7.59
CA ARG A 371 -15.26 -8.31 -8.78
C ARG A 371 -16.44 -8.25 -9.73
N PHE A 372 -16.16 -8.08 -11.02
CA PHE A 372 -17.16 -8.10 -12.09
C PHE A 372 -16.75 -9.05 -13.19
N GLY A 373 -17.65 -9.96 -13.54
CA GLY A 373 -17.41 -10.98 -14.56
C GLY A 373 -16.40 -12.07 -14.17
N LEU A 374 -15.98 -12.11 -12.91
CA LEU A 374 -14.92 -13.01 -12.41
C LEU A 374 -15.48 -13.98 -11.38
#